data_45e8bce0ac0c3015ced2d2e3aaea2f9b
#
_entry.id   45e8bce0ac0c3015ced2d2e3aaea2f9b
#
_cell.length_a   1.000
_cell.length_b   1.000
_cell.length_c   1.000
_cell.angle_alpha   90.00
_cell.angle_beta   90.00
_cell.angle_gamma   90.00
#
_symmetry.space_group_name_H-M   'P 1'
#
loop_
_entity.id
_entity.type
_entity.pdbx_description
1 polymer ?
#
loop_
_entity_poly.entity_id
_entity_poly.type
_entity_poly.pdbx_seq_one_letter_code
_entity_poly.pdbx_strand_id
1 'polypeptide(L)'
;KTRQLGDKLKVLETELSGLELNLEKIMQQIPNIPHETVPDGFTESDNKEIRKWGEKVRFDFKPKNHLELGDRLRLFDFKTSAKLSGSGFPLYTGKGAELERKLINSMLEFHVKEFKYKEVLPPVLMLKDSMITTGQLPKFQEDMYHTEIDNLFLAPTAEVPVTNIHRDDIIEESDLPKNYVAYSPCFR
;
A
#
# COMPACT_ATOMS: atom_id res chain seq x y z
N LYS A 1 -15.87 -53.39 -1.31
CA LYS A 1 -15.06 -52.75 -0.25
C LYS A 1 -14.21 -51.61 -0.79
N THR A 2 -13.38 -51.80 -1.82
CA THR A 2 -12.47 -50.76 -2.38
C THR A 2 -13.21 -49.53 -2.91
N ARG A 3 -14.33 -49.72 -3.61
CA ARG A 3 -15.16 -48.64 -4.14
C ARG A 3 -15.78 -47.81 -3.00
N GLN A 4 -16.31 -48.43 -1.96
CA GLN A 4 -16.87 -47.75 -0.80
C GLN A 4 -15.82 -46.99 0.00
N LEU A 5 -14.57 -47.48 0.06
CA LEU A 5 -13.45 -46.76 0.63
C LEU A 5 -13.07 -45.54 -0.21
N GLY A 6 -13.07 -45.68 -1.55
CA GLY A 6 -12.81 -44.56 -2.44
C GLY A 6 -13.87 -43.44 -2.33
N ASP A 7 -15.15 -43.85 -2.24
CA ASP A 7 -16.26 -42.90 -2.06
C ASP A 7 -16.15 -42.15 -0.72
N LYS A 8 -15.81 -42.87 0.37
CA LYS A 8 -15.56 -42.25 1.67
C LYS A 8 -14.37 -41.29 1.67
N LEU A 9 -13.27 -41.69 1.02
CA LEU A 9 -12.08 -40.83 0.91
C LEU A 9 -12.44 -39.51 0.22
N LYS A 10 -13.17 -39.57 -0.89
CA LYS A 10 -13.58 -38.38 -1.64
C LYS A 10 -14.47 -37.43 -0.85
N VAL A 11 -15.37 -37.97 -0.01
CA VAL A 11 -16.19 -37.14 0.89
C VAL A 11 -15.31 -36.44 1.93
N LEU A 12 -14.40 -37.18 2.59
CA LEU A 12 -13.50 -36.63 3.59
C LEU A 12 -12.53 -35.57 3.01
N GLU A 13 -12.02 -35.79 1.81
CA GLU A 13 -11.20 -34.82 1.09
C GLU A 13 -11.97 -33.53 0.79
N THR A 14 -13.26 -33.65 0.41
CA THR A 14 -14.11 -32.47 0.17
C THR A 14 -14.40 -31.72 1.47
N GLU A 15 -14.67 -32.43 2.55
CA GLU A 15 -14.87 -31.80 3.89
C GLU A 15 -13.61 -31.14 4.39
N LEU A 16 -12.46 -31.79 4.27
CA LEU A 16 -11.15 -31.24 4.65
C LEU A 16 -10.86 -29.95 3.89
N SER A 17 -11.00 -29.96 2.56
CA SER A 17 -10.78 -28.77 1.73
C SER A 17 -11.69 -27.60 2.14
N GLY A 18 -12.95 -27.90 2.50
CA GLY A 18 -13.90 -26.90 3.02
C GLY A 18 -13.45 -26.30 4.37
N LEU A 19 -12.94 -27.13 5.26
CA LEU A 19 -12.43 -26.71 6.57
C LEU A 19 -11.15 -25.89 6.44
N GLU A 20 -10.24 -26.31 5.55
CA GLU A 20 -8.99 -25.58 5.28
C GLU A 20 -9.27 -24.18 4.73
N LEU A 21 -10.18 -24.04 3.77
CA LEU A 21 -10.60 -22.73 3.24
C LEU A 21 -11.23 -21.83 4.32
N ASN A 22 -12.02 -22.42 5.22
CA ASN A 22 -12.60 -21.65 6.33
C ASN A 22 -11.55 -21.23 7.35
N LEU A 23 -10.62 -22.09 7.67
CA LEU A 23 -9.50 -21.79 8.56
C LEU A 23 -8.66 -20.65 7.98
N GLU A 24 -8.30 -20.71 6.70
CA GLU A 24 -7.55 -19.65 6.02
C GLU A 24 -8.26 -18.31 6.10
N LYS A 25 -9.57 -18.27 5.82
CA LYS A 25 -10.36 -17.03 5.93
C LYS A 25 -10.35 -16.44 7.34
N ILE A 26 -10.43 -17.28 8.36
CA ILE A 26 -10.38 -16.83 9.76
C ILE A 26 -8.99 -16.31 10.10
N MET A 27 -7.95 -17.05 9.72
CA MET A 27 -6.55 -16.68 9.96
C MET A 27 -6.19 -15.32 9.34
N GLN A 28 -6.68 -15.03 8.13
CA GLN A 28 -6.47 -13.74 7.46
C GLN A 28 -7.13 -12.55 8.17
N GLN A 29 -8.07 -12.78 9.08
CA GLN A 29 -8.74 -11.74 9.86
C GLN A 29 -8.07 -11.48 11.22
N ILE A 30 -7.20 -12.37 11.66
CA ILE A 30 -6.52 -12.24 12.96
C ILE A 30 -5.37 -11.25 12.82
N PRO A 31 -5.36 -10.17 13.62
CA PRO A 31 -4.24 -9.23 13.64
C PRO A 31 -2.93 -9.91 14.05
N ASN A 32 -1.82 -9.37 13.56
CA ASN A 32 -0.51 -9.82 14.00
C ASN A 32 -0.30 -9.54 15.49
N ILE A 33 0.52 -10.36 16.13
CA ILE A 33 0.89 -10.19 17.54
C ILE A 33 1.73 -8.91 17.67
N PRO A 34 1.31 -7.95 18.51
CA PRO A 34 2.10 -6.75 18.73
C PRO A 34 3.41 -7.07 19.46
N HIS A 35 4.44 -6.26 19.24
CA HIS A 35 5.69 -6.35 19.98
C HIS A 35 5.45 -6.02 21.45
N GLU A 36 6.20 -6.65 22.37
CA GLU A 36 6.06 -6.49 23.83
C GLU A 36 6.19 -5.05 24.35
N THR A 37 6.82 -4.16 23.57
CA THR A 37 6.97 -2.74 23.92
C THR A 37 5.76 -1.88 23.56
N VAL A 38 4.78 -2.44 22.84
CA VAL A 38 3.55 -1.73 22.48
C VAL A 38 2.66 -1.70 23.74
N PRO A 39 2.25 -0.50 24.21
CA PRO A 39 1.36 -0.41 25.34
C PRO A 39 -0.03 -0.94 25.02
N ASP A 40 -0.69 -1.51 26.01
CA ASP A 40 -2.11 -1.80 25.93
C ASP A 40 -2.89 -0.49 25.87
N GLY A 41 -3.83 -0.38 24.92
CA GLY A 41 -4.62 0.83 24.73
C GLY A 41 -5.69 0.67 23.66
N PHE A 42 -6.70 1.54 23.72
CA PHE A 42 -7.84 1.53 22.80
C PHE A 42 -7.96 2.80 21.96
N THR A 43 -7.19 3.82 22.30
CA THR A 43 -7.24 5.13 21.66
C THR A 43 -5.85 5.68 21.37
N GLU A 44 -5.74 6.67 20.50
CA GLU A 44 -4.46 7.35 20.19
C GLU A 44 -3.80 7.98 21.43
N SER A 45 -4.59 8.35 22.45
CA SER A 45 -4.07 8.92 23.69
C SER A 45 -3.29 7.91 24.55
N ASP A 46 -3.47 6.63 24.30
CA ASP A 46 -2.76 5.55 24.99
C ASP A 46 -1.37 5.30 24.39
N ASN A 47 -1.06 5.91 23.25
CA ASN A 47 0.23 5.80 22.60
C ASN A 47 1.34 6.41 23.43
N LYS A 48 2.44 5.65 23.61
CA LYS A 48 3.65 6.11 24.29
C LYS A 48 4.59 6.79 23.31
N GLU A 49 4.87 8.08 23.52
CA GLU A 49 5.90 8.77 22.74
C GLU A 49 7.29 8.21 23.07
N ILE A 50 7.95 7.62 22.06
CA ILE A 50 9.26 6.97 22.23
C ILE A 50 10.40 7.98 22.12
N ARG A 51 10.30 8.94 21.20
CA ARG A 51 11.37 9.90 20.95
C ARG A 51 10.84 11.18 20.31
N LYS A 52 11.39 12.31 20.74
CA LYS A 52 11.28 13.60 20.03
C LYS A 52 12.60 13.97 19.41
N TRP A 53 12.55 14.62 18.25
CA TRP A 53 13.71 15.17 17.59
C TRP A 53 13.40 16.56 17.04
N GLY A 54 14.35 17.47 17.22
CA GLY A 54 14.23 18.85 16.76
C GLY A 54 13.30 19.70 17.64
N GLU A 55 13.28 20.98 17.34
CA GLU A 55 12.41 21.95 17.99
C GLU A 55 11.32 22.43 17.02
N LYS A 56 10.13 22.70 17.56
CA LYS A 56 9.04 23.25 16.76
C LYS A 56 9.37 24.68 16.34
N VAL A 57 9.46 24.91 15.03
CA VAL A 57 9.70 26.24 14.47
C VAL A 57 8.57 27.19 14.90
N ARG A 58 8.96 28.35 15.43
CA ARG A 58 8.02 29.43 15.75
C ARG A 58 8.10 30.48 14.65
N PHE A 59 6.96 30.75 14.02
CA PHE A 59 6.85 31.80 13.03
C PHE A 59 6.38 33.08 13.69
N ASP A 60 6.91 34.22 13.28
CA ASP A 60 6.48 35.58 13.64
C ASP A 60 5.27 36.07 12.82
N PHE A 61 4.80 35.22 11.90
CA PHE A 61 3.62 35.44 11.08
C PHE A 61 2.68 34.24 11.15
N LYS A 62 1.41 34.43 10.73
CA LYS A 62 0.44 33.34 10.62
C LYS A 62 0.74 32.52 9.36
N PRO A 63 1.23 31.28 9.48
CA PRO A 63 1.52 30.43 8.32
C PRO A 63 0.23 30.04 7.61
N LYS A 64 0.29 30.00 6.27
CA LYS A 64 -0.79 29.50 5.44
C LYS A 64 -0.68 27.99 5.27
N ASN A 65 -1.81 27.32 5.15
CA ASN A 65 -1.83 25.91 4.82
C ASN A 65 -1.51 25.65 3.34
N HIS A 66 -1.30 24.41 2.97
CA HIS A 66 -0.94 24.02 1.61
C HIS A 66 -2.01 24.35 0.56
N LEU A 67 -3.30 24.32 0.92
CA LEU A 67 -4.39 24.69 0.01
C LEU A 67 -4.36 26.19 -0.30
N GLU A 68 -4.22 27.03 0.71
CA GLU A 68 -4.10 28.49 0.53
C GLU A 68 -2.85 28.88 -0.28
N LEU A 69 -1.74 28.18 -0.05
CA LEU A 69 -0.50 28.40 -0.80
C LEU A 69 -0.64 27.95 -2.25
N GLY A 70 -1.20 26.76 -2.47
CA GLY A 70 -1.41 26.20 -3.79
C GLY A 70 -2.36 27.01 -4.66
N ASP A 71 -3.44 27.51 -4.07
CA ASP A 71 -4.38 28.40 -4.76
C ASP A 71 -3.70 29.73 -5.14
N ARG A 72 -3.04 30.39 -4.18
CA ARG A 72 -2.30 31.64 -4.40
C ARG A 72 -1.24 31.51 -5.49
N LEU A 73 -0.54 30.39 -5.51
CA LEU A 73 0.53 30.11 -6.49
C LEU A 73 0.03 29.46 -7.76
N ARG A 74 -1.27 29.15 -7.84
CA ARG A 74 -1.92 28.47 -8.98
C ARG A 74 -1.26 27.15 -9.33
N LEU A 75 -0.99 26.35 -8.29
CA LEU A 75 -0.33 25.04 -8.46
C LEU A 75 -1.31 23.93 -8.80
N PHE A 76 -2.58 24.08 -8.38
CA PHE A 76 -3.65 23.11 -8.65
C PHE A 76 -5.02 23.78 -8.82
N ASP A 77 -5.93 23.09 -9.48
CA ASP A 77 -7.30 23.51 -9.76
C ASP A 77 -8.31 22.44 -9.36
N PHE A 78 -8.81 22.53 -8.13
CA PHE A 78 -9.82 21.61 -7.61
C PHE A 78 -11.18 21.78 -8.28
N LYS A 79 -11.52 22.99 -8.72
CA LYS A 79 -12.81 23.26 -9.39
C LYS A 79 -12.91 22.53 -10.73
N THR A 80 -11.86 22.57 -11.51
CA THR A 80 -11.81 21.84 -12.79
C THR A 80 -11.69 20.36 -12.55
N SER A 81 -10.90 19.93 -11.58
CA SER A 81 -10.74 18.52 -11.25
C SER A 81 -12.04 17.86 -10.81
N ALA A 82 -12.89 18.58 -10.09
CA ALA A 82 -14.19 18.06 -9.67
C ALA A 82 -15.12 17.68 -10.84
N LYS A 83 -14.93 18.30 -12.03
CA LYS A 83 -15.65 17.92 -13.25
C LYS A 83 -15.12 16.62 -13.87
N LEU A 84 -13.87 16.24 -13.56
CA LEU A 84 -13.22 15.07 -14.12
C LEU A 84 -13.43 13.83 -13.25
N SER A 85 -13.27 13.98 -11.95
CA SER A 85 -13.18 12.84 -11.02
C SER A 85 -14.00 13.01 -9.73
N GLY A 86 -14.80 14.08 -9.62
CA GLY A 86 -15.50 14.40 -8.37
C GLY A 86 -14.63 15.17 -7.37
N SER A 87 -15.10 15.29 -6.14
CA SER A 87 -14.42 16.05 -5.09
C SER A 87 -13.20 15.28 -4.54
N GLY A 88 -12.19 16.02 -4.07
CA GLY A 88 -11.01 15.43 -3.39
C GLY A 88 -9.83 15.10 -4.30
N PHE A 89 -9.99 15.15 -5.61
CA PHE A 89 -8.90 14.92 -6.57
C PHE A 89 -8.21 16.22 -6.95
N PRO A 90 -6.88 16.34 -6.85
CA PRO A 90 -6.16 17.52 -7.33
C PRO A 90 -5.91 17.45 -8.85
N LEU A 91 -6.09 18.57 -9.54
CA LEU A 91 -5.56 18.77 -10.88
C LEU A 91 -4.36 19.71 -10.77
N TYR A 92 -3.16 19.17 -10.86
CA TYR A 92 -1.95 19.99 -10.89
C TYR A 92 -1.82 20.70 -12.23
N THR A 93 -1.49 22.00 -12.20
CA THR A 93 -1.39 22.82 -13.41
C THR A 93 -0.07 23.58 -13.48
N GLY A 94 0.45 23.78 -14.68
CA GLY A 94 1.64 24.59 -14.93
C GLY A 94 2.81 24.24 -14.00
N LYS A 95 3.22 25.21 -13.15
CA LYS A 95 4.31 25.01 -12.19
C LYS A 95 4.00 23.97 -11.11
N GLY A 96 2.74 23.70 -10.81
CA GLY A 96 2.34 22.64 -9.88
C GLY A 96 2.70 21.25 -10.42
N ALA A 97 2.31 20.98 -11.68
CA ALA A 97 2.65 19.72 -12.34
C ALA A 97 4.17 19.58 -12.57
N GLU A 98 4.86 20.68 -12.88
CA GLU A 98 6.33 20.69 -12.98
C GLU A 98 7.00 20.36 -11.65
N LEU A 99 6.52 20.94 -10.54
CA LEU A 99 7.05 20.72 -9.20
C LEU A 99 6.86 19.26 -8.77
N GLU A 100 5.66 18.70 -8.94
CA GLU A 100 5.38 17.30 -8.60
C GLU A 100 6.33 16.36 -9.35
N ARG A 101 6.44 16.51 -10.67
CA ARG A 101 7.34 15.72 -11.49
C ARG A 101 8.81 15.84 -11.05
N LYS A 102 9.27 17.07 -10.74
CA LYS A 102 10.64 17.30 -10.25
C LYS A 102 10.87 16.64 -8.90
N LEU A 103 9.90 16.69 -7.97
CA LEU A 103 10.02 16.02 -6.69
C LEU A 103 10.10 14.51 -6.84
N ILE A 104 9.24 13.90 -7.66
CA ILE A 104 9.29 12.46 -7.95
C ILE A 104 10.67 12.08 -8.47
N ASN A 105 11.17 12.77 -9.51
CA ASN A 105 12.48 12.46 -10.09
C ASN A 105 13.62 12.66 -9.08
N SER A 106 13.59 13.76 -8.32
CA SER A 106 14.62 14.05 -7.30
C SER A 106 14.67 12.97 -6.22
N MET A 107 13.51 12.49 -5.74
CA MET A 107 13.43 11.43 -4.73
C MET A 107 13.96 10.11 -5.27
N LEU A 108 13.56 9.70 -6.49
CA LEU A 108 14.06 8.49 -7.13
C LEU A 108 15.58 8.56 -7.32
N GLU A 109 16.08 9.65 -7.94
CA GLU A 109 17.50 9.84 -8.17
C GLU A 109 18.32 9.83 -6.89
N PHE A 110 17.80 10.45 -5.82
CA PHE A 110 18.45 10.47 -4.51
C PHE A 110 18.66 9.05 -3.98
N HIS A 111 17.61 8.24 -3.94
CA HIS A 111 17.69 6.87 -3.46
C HIS A 111 18.59 5.98 -4.32
N VAL A 112 18.54 6.14 -5.64
CA VAL A 112 19.41 5.41 -6.57
C VAL A 112 20.89 5.81 -6.38
N LYS A 113 21.17 7.12 -6.29
CA LYS A 113 22.55 7.62 -6.22
C LYS A 113 23.20 7.41 -4.86
N GLU A 114 22.49 7.77 -3.78
CA GLU A 114 23.06 7.76 -2.43
C GLU A 114 22.99 6.35 -1.80
N PHE A 115 21.88 5.64 -1.96
CA PHE A 115 21.64 4.36 -1.30
C PHE A 115 21.79 3.15 -2.24
N LYS A 116 22.07 3.38 -3.53
CA LYS A 116 22.23 2.31 -4.53
C LYS A 116 21.00 1.41 -4.67
N TYR A 117 19.83 1.96 -4.44
CA TYR A 117 18.58 1.24 -4.67
C TYR A 117 18.39 0.97 -6.16
N LYS A 118 17.86 -0.20 -6.48
CA LYS A 118 17.45 -0.54 -7.85
C LYS A 118 16.09 0.09 -8.12
N GLU A 119 16.04 0.98 -9.09
CA GLU A 119 14.78 1.58 -9.52
C GLU A 119 13.93 0.55 -10.26
N VAL A 120 12.63 0.49 -9.94
CA VAL A 120 11.64 -0.34 -10.61
C VAL A 120 10.39 0.49 -10.89
N LEU A 121 9.75 0.23 -12.03
CA LEU A 121 8.46 0.82 -12.39
C LEU A 121 7.40 -0.29 -12.46
N PRO A 122 6.69 -0.54 -11.36
CA PRO A 122 5.74 -1.64 -11.29
C PRO A 122 4.44 -1.32 -12.02
N PRO A 123 3.67 -2.34 -12.45
CA PRO A 123 2.30 -2.15 -12.89
C PRO A 123 1.44 -1.62 -11.75
N VAL A 124 0.35 -0.92 -12.09
CA VAL A 124 -0.60 -0.36 -11.11
C VAL A 124 -1.84 -1.25 -10.90
N LEU A 125 -2.03 -2.24 -11.76
CA LEU A 125 -3.11 -3.23 -11.64
C LEU A 125 -2.55 -4.52 -11.06
N MET A 126 -3.11 -4.97 -9.95
CA MET A 126 -2.61 -6.06 -9.13
C MET A 126 -3.58 -7.23 -9.09
N LEU A 127 -3.05 -8.43 -9.08
CA LEU A 127 -3.81 -9.63 -8.76
C LEU A 127 -4.26 -9.61 -7.29
N LYS A 128 -5.38 -10.27 -7.01
CA LYS A 128 -5.91 -10.41 -5.64
C LYS A 128 -4.87 -10.97 -4.67
N ASP A 129 -4.09 -11.96 -5.08
CA ASP A 129 -3.08 -12.59 -4.23
C ASP A 129 -1.99 -11.60 -3.82
N SER A 130 -1.60 -10.67 -4.69
CA SER A 130 -0.64 -9.62 -4.35
C SER A 130 -1.17 -8.67 -3.27
N MET A 131 -2.49 -8.48 -3.23
CA MET A 131 -3.15 -7.66 -2.20
C MET A 131 -3.25 -8.39 -0.86
N ILE A 132 -3.42 -9.73 -0.90
CA ILE A 132 -3.47 -10.58 0.30
C ILE A 132 -2.10 -10.66 0.95
N THR A 133 -1.05 -10.90 0.17
CA THR A 133 0.32 -11.08 0.70
C THR A 133 0.88 -9.84 1.39
N THR A 134 0.35 -8.66 1.09
CA THR A 134 0.73 -7.40 1.76
C THR A 134 -0.30 -6.94 2.81
N GLY A 135 -1.28 -7.77 3.15
CA GLY A 135 -2.28 -7.51 4.19
C GLY A 135 -3.31 -6.44 3.83
N GLN A 136 -3.42 -6.06 2.56
CA GLN A 136 -4.46 -5.13 2.13
C GLN A 136 -5.83 -5.82 2.09
N LEU A 137 -5.89 -7.04 1.60
CA LEU A 137 -7.07 -7.88 1.64
C LEU A 137 -6.94 -8.94 2.75
N PRO A 138 -8.07 -9.36 3.35
CA PRO A 138 -9.46 -8.92 3.09
C PRO A 138 -9.84 -7.59 3.76
N LYS A 139 -9.02 -7.04 4.65
CA LYS A 139 -9.35 -5.97 5.59
C LYS A 139 -9.90 -4.70 4.92
N PHE A 140 -9.33 -4.27 3.79
CA PHE A 140 -9.67 -3.01 3.12
C PHE A 140 -10.42 -3.21 1.80
N GLN A 141 -11.08 -4.34 1.62
CA GLN A 141 -11.73 -4.70 0.34
C GLN A 141 -12.76 -3.65 -0.12
N GLU A 142 -13.53 -3.07 0.81
CA GLU A 142 -14.58 -2.10 0.51
C GLU A 142 -14.02 -0.71 0.13
N ASP A 143 -12.78 -0.42 0.54
CA ASP A 143 -12.11 0.86 0.29
C ASP A 143 -11.24 0.85 -0.99
N MET A 144 -11.19 -0.29 -1.69
CA MET A 144 -10.28 -0.45 -2.83
C MET A 144 -10.98 -0.30 -4.16
N TYR A 145 -10.31 0.40 -5.08
CA TYR A 145 -10.70 0.36 -6.47
C TYR A 145 -10.35 -0.99 -7.10
N HIS A 146 -11.31 -1.63 -7.75
CA HIS A 146 -11.08 -2.88 -8.48
C HIS A 146 -11.89 -2.91 -9.77
N THR A 147 -11.47 -3.77 -10.69
CA THR A 147 -12.18 -4.04 -11.94
C THR A 147 -12.97 -5.34 -11.83
N GLU A 148 -14.27 -5.30 -12.14
CA GLU A 148 -15.12 -6.51 -12.08
C GLU A 148 -14.78 -7.53 -13.17
N ILE A 149 -14.42 -7.05 -14.37
CA ILE A 149 -14.21 -7.91 -15.55
C ILE A 149 -12.96 -8.78 -15.37
N ASP A 150 -11.84 -8.18 -14.96
CA ASP A 150 -10.55 -8.87 -14.87
C ASP A 150 -10.18 -9.24 -13.43
N ASN A 151 -11.02 -8.85 -12.45
CA ASN A 151 -10.78 -9.03 -11.03
C ASN A 151 -9.39 -8.53 -10.58
N LEU A 152 -9.00 -7.35 -11.09
CA LEU A 152 -7.75 -6.68 -10.77
C LEU A 152 -8.01 -5.52 -9.82
N PHE A 153 -7.08 -5.27 -8.92
CA PHE A 153 -7.11 -4.17 -7.97
C PHE A 153 -6.12 -3.07 -8.39
N LEU A 154 -6.52 -1.80 -8.22
CA LEU A 154 -5.59 -0.70 -8.38
C LEU A 154 -4.69 -0.61 -7.15
N ALA A 155 -3.39 -0.46 -7.37
CA ALA A 155 -2.40 -0.42 -6.28
C ALA A 155 -2.68 0.74 -5.31
N PRO A 156 -2.95 0.47 -4.02
CA PRO A 156 -3.15 1.53 -3.02
C PRO A 156 -1.82 2.14 -2.55
N THR A 157 -0.73 1.46 -2.82
CA THR A 157 0.64 1.84 -2.48
C THR A 157 1.62 1.08 -3.37
N ALA A 158 2.78 1.67 -3.66
CA ALA A 158 3.87 1.00 -4.36
C ALA A 158 4.43 -0.23 -3.59
N GLU A 159 4.20 -0.29 -2.29
CA GLU A 159 4.57 -1.44 -1.46
C GLU A 159 4.01 -2.76 -2.00
N VAL A 160 2.73 -2.77 -2.41
CA VAL A 160 2.08 -3.99 -2.92
C VAL A 160 2.85 -4.61 -4.09
N PRO A 161 3.07 -3.92 -5.22
CA PRO A 161 3.80 -4.52 -6.32
C PRO A 161 5.27 -4.79 -5.98
N VAL A 162 5.94 -3.90 -5.24
CA VAL A 162 7.38 -4.03 -4.96
C VAL A 162 7.67 -5.21 -4.04
N THR A 163 6.87 -5.40 -2.98
CA THR A 163 7.01 -6.55 -2.07
C THR A 163 6.75 -7.88 -2.79
N ASN A 164 5.87 -7.89 -3.77
CA ASN A 164 5.53 -9.10 -4.53
C ASN A 164 6.50 -9.43 -5.68
N ILE A 165 7.55 -8.62 -5.93
CA ILE A 165 8.55 -8.92 -6.98
C ILE A 165 9.15 -10.29 -6.78
N HIS A 166 9.38 -10.69 -5.53
CA HIS A 166 10.01 -11.96 -5.16
C HIS A 166 9.03 -12.93 -4.47
N ARG A 167 7.72 -12.75 -4.65
CA ARG A 167 6.77 -13.70 -4.13
C ARG A 167 7.01 -15.07 -4.76
N ASP A 168 7.04 -16.10 -3.91
CA ASP A 168 7.29 -17.50 -4.28
C ASP A 168 8.71 -17.79 -4.85
N ASP A 169 9.62 -16.79 -4.84
CA ASP A 169 11.02 -16.99 -5.21
C ASP A 169 11.83 -17.54 -4.03
N ILE A 170 12.80 -18.39 -4.34
CA ILE A 170 13.90 -18.73 -3.44
C ILE A 170 15.10 -17.88 -3.86
N ILE A 171 15.57 -17.02 -2.95
CA ILE A 171 16.65 -16.08 -3.22
C ILE A 171 17.94 -16.61 -2.59
N GLU A 172 19.01 -16.66 -3.38
CA GLU A 172 20.34 -17.02 -2.88
C GLU A 172 20.86 -15.96 -1.88
N GLU A 173 21.53 -16.40 -0.83
CA GLU A 173 22.08 -15.50 0.20
C GLU A 173 23.03 -14.45 -0.37
N SER A 174 23.82 -14.82 -1.37
CA SER A 174 24.75 -13.92 -2.08
C SER A 174 24.06 -12.75 -2.79
N ASP A 175 22.75 -12.86 -3.07
CA ASP A 175 21.96 -11.86 -3.77
C ASP A 175 21.29 -10.86 -2.80
N LEU A 176 21.49 -11.01 -1.52
CA LEU A 176 20.96 -10.14 -0.48
C LEU A 176 22.01 -9.12 0.00
N PRO A 177 21.58 -7.93 0.43
CA PRO A 177 20.22 -7.42 0.43
C PRO A 177 19.76 -6.94 -0.96
N LYS A 178 18.44 -7.06 -1.23
CA LYS A 178 17.80 -6.49 -2.42
C LYS A 178 17.01 -5.24 -2.02
N ASN A 179 17.44 -4.08 -2.47
CA ASN A 179 16.83 -2.80 -2.17
C ASN A 179 16.20 -2.19 -3.43
N TYR A 180 14.94 -1.80 -3.35
CA TYR A 180 14.20 -1.23 -4.47
C TYR A 180 13.63 0.15 -4.12
N VAL A 181 13.54 1.01 -5.13
CA VAL A 181 12.79 2.25 -5.09
C VAL A 181 11.82 2.29 -6.25
N ALA A 182 10.60 2.75 -6.00
CA ALA A 182 9.57 2.84 -7.01
C ALA A 182 8.72 4.09 -6.83
N TYR A 183 8.28 4.65 -7.95
CA TYR A 183 7.15 5.56 -8.00
C TYR A 183 5.92 4.82 -8.50
N SER A 184 4.79 5.04 -7.88
CA SER A 184 3.49 4.56 -8.36
C SER A 184 2.39 5.54 -7.98
N PRO A 185 1.41 5.80 -8.86
CA PRO A 185 0.14 6.34 -8.42
C PRO A 185 -0.49 5.43 -7.37
N CYS A 186 -1.09 6.01 -6.34
CA CYS A 186 -1.72 5.27 -5.24
C CYS A 186 -3.21 5.57 -5.25
N PHE A 187 -4.02 4.53 -5.31
CA PHE A 187 -5.48 4.60 -5.43
C PHE A 187 -6.13 4.16 -4.12
N ARG A 188 -6.74 5.14 -3.42
CA ARG A 188 -7.41 4.94 -2.13
C ARG A 188 -8.75 5.63 -2.11
#